data_38bf33294c470ca2b8c6274567d9d9b0
#
_entry.id   38bf33294c470ca2b8c6274567d9d9b0
#
_cell.length_a   1.000
_cell.length_b   1.000
_cell.length_c   1.000
_cell.angle_alpha   90.00
_cell.angle_beta   90.00
_cell.angle_gamma   90.00
#
_symmetry.space_group_name_H-M   'P 1'
#
loop_
_entity.id
_entity.type
_entity.pdbx_description
1 polymer ?
#
loop_
_entity_poly.entity_id
_entity_poly.type
_entity_poly.pdbx_seq_one_letter_code
_entity_poly.pdbx_strand_id
1 'polypeptide(L)' 'MKVTAEVTIDNGTYEDWLKFFNSYESERKQFVSNEVIEKVTVNSAVVTFEIVNLEGLTKLSSRDDIIETEKRMQITTAIK' A
#
# COMPACT_ATOMS: atom_id res chain seq x y z
N MET A 1 14.62 7.26 -2.46
CA MET A 1 14.02 7.03 -3.80
C MET A 1 12.54 7.26 -3.72
N LYS A 2 12.04 8.18 -4.51
CA LYS A 2 10.61 8.51 -4.54
C LYS A 2 9.86 7.55 -5.46
N VAL A 3 8.75 7.01 -4.97
CA VAL A 3 7.96 6.03 -5.70
C VAL A 3 6.50 6.47 -5.74
N THR A 4 5.86 6.29 -6.89
CA THR A 4 4.41 6.49 -7.05
C THR A 4 3.79 5.14 -7.38
N ALA A 5 2.84 4.71 -6.55
CA ALA A 5 2.15 3.44 -6.71
C ALA A 5 0.67 3.69 -7.00
N GLU A 6 0.16 3.04 -8.06
CA GLU A 6 -1.27 3.06 -8.36
C GLU A 6 -1.89 1.78 -7.81
N VAL A 7 -2.92 1.93 -6.96
CA VAL A 7 -3.57 0.80 -6.29
C VAL A 7 -5.00 0.66 -6.84
N THR A 8 -5.35 -0.55 -7.25
CA THR A 8 -6.71 -0.88 -7.69
C THR A 8 -7.25 -2.01 -6.82
N ILE A 9 -8.47 -1.85 -6.30
CA ILE A 9 -9.12 -2.83 -5.44
C ILE A 9 -10.32 -3.40 -6.19
N ASP A 10 -10.23 -4.65 -6.68
CA ASP A 10 -11.29 -5.27 -7.46
C ASP A 10 -12.39 -5.88 -6.58
N ASN A 11 -12.07 -6.23 -5.33
CA ASN A 11 -13.03 -6.82 -4.40
C ASN A 11 -13.07 -6.02 -3.09
N GLY A 12 -13.53 -4.77 -3.19
CA GLY A 12 -13.62 -3.86 -2.05
C GLY A 12 -13.61 -2.41 -2.49
N THR A 13 -13.53 -1.52 -1.53
CA THR A 13 -13.54 -0.08 -1.79
C THR A 13 -12.24 0.56 -1.32
N TYR A 14 -12.06 1.82 -1.70
CA TYR A 14 -10.94 2.63 -1.21
C TYR A 14 -10.91 2.66 0.33
N GLU A 15 -12.06 2.81 0.98
CA GLU A 15 -12.15 2.88 2.43
C GLU A 15 -11.71 1.56 3.07
N ASP A 16 -12.09 0.43 2.48
CA ASP A 16 -11.68 -0.90 2.95
C ASP A 16 -10.16 -1.06 2.84
N TRP A 17 -9.61 -0.66 1.69
CA TRP A 17 -8.18 -0.69 1.46
C TRP A 17 -7.43 0.23 2.42
N LEU A 18 -7.94 1.44 2.63
CA LEU A 18 -7.29 2.42 3.50
C LEU A 18 -7.22 1.91 4.94
N LYS A 19 -8.28 1.27 5.40
CA LYS A 19 -8.32 0.66 6.72
C LYS A 19 -7.26 -0.41 6.86
N PHE A 20 -7.12 -1.27 5.86
CA PHE A 20 -6.08 -2.30 5.81
C PHE A 20 -4.70 -1.65 5.76
N PHE A 21 -4.51 -0.67 4.90
CA PHE A 21 -3.22 0.01 4.71
C PHE A 21 -2.76 0.69 6.01
N ASN A 22 -3.67 1.32 6.72
CA ASN A 22 -3.37 1.98 7.99
C ASN A 22 -3.12 1.01 9.14
N SER A 23 -3.58 -0.22 9.03
CA SER A 23 -3.40 -1.23 10.09
C SER A 23 -1.93 -1.59 10.33
N TYR A 24 -1.05 -1.38 9.36
CA TYR A 24 0.39 -1.61 9.51
C TYR A 24 1.22 -0.35 9.25
N GLU A 25 0.61 0.82 9.44
CA GLU A 25 1.29 2.10 9.22
C GLU A 25 2.54 2.26 10.09
N SER A 26 2.47 1.87 11.35
CA SER A 26 3.60 2.02 12.27
C SER A 26 4.81 1.17 11.86
N GLU A 27 4.59 0.00 11.30
CA GLU A 27 5.67 -0.82 10.74
C GLU A 27 6.18 -0.21 9.44
N ARG A 28 5.29 0.26 8.57
CA ARG A 28 5.64 0.85 7.28
C ARG A 28 6.46 2.12 7.43
N LYS A 29 6.17 2.97 8.41
CA LYS A 29 6.89 4.21 8.66
C LYS A 29 8.37 4.02 8.96
N GLN A 30 8.78 2.83 9.35
CA GLN A 30 10.19 2.53 9.58
C GLN A 30 10.98 2.45 8.27
N PHE A 31 10.31 2.23 7.16
CA PHE A 31 10.93 1.94 5.88
C PHE A 31 10.61 2.97 4.79
N VAL A 32 9.60 3.82 5.00
CA VAL A 32 9.22 4.87 4.05
C VAL A 32 8.96 6.19 4.78
N SER A 33 9.08 7.29 4.04
CA SER A 33 8.79 8.63 4.57
C SER A 33 8.02 9.44 3.53
N ASN A 34 7.47 10.57 3.97
CA ASN A 34 6.74 11.52 3.10
C ASN A 34 5.61 10.84 2.32
N GLU A 35 4.88 9.96 2.98
CA GLU A 35 3.79 9.22 2.37
C GLU A 35 2.57 10.12 2.15
N VAL A 36 2.08 10.14 0.90
CA VAL A 36 0.87 10.87 0.51
C VAL A 36 -0.09 9.88 -0.14
N ILE A 37 -1.33 9.83 0.34
CA ILE A 37 -2.37 8.96 -0.19
C ILE A 37 -3.44 9.83 -0.83
N GLU A 38 -3.78 9.53 -2.09
CA GLU A 38 -4.78 10.25 -2.84
C GLU A 38 -5.83 9.29 -3.39
N LYS A 39 -7.09 9.53 -3.06
CA LYS A 39 -8.20 8.74 -3.60
C LYS A 39 -8.45 9.17 -5.05
N VAL A 40 -8.50 8.19 -5.96
CA VAL A 40 -8.77 8.45 -7.38
C VAL A 40 -10.22 8.11 -7.70
N THR A 41 -10.67 6.91 -7.34
CA THR A 41 -12.07 6.48 -7.52
C THR A 41 -12.51 5.72 -6.26
N VAL A 42 -13.75 5.22 -6.27
CA VAL A 42 -14.29 4.43 -5.15
C VAL A 42 -13.46 3.17 -4.87
N ASN A 43 -12.71 2.69 -5.84
CA ASN A 43 -11.90 1.47 -5.71
C ASN A 43 -10.47 1.62 -6.22
N SER A 44 -9.94 2.84 -6.25
CA SER A 44 -8.55 3.07 -6.63
C SER A 44 -7.94 4.27 -5.90
N ALA A 45 -6.63 4.22 -5.74
CA ALA A 45 -5.87 5.26 -5.06
C ALA A 45 -4.46 5.37 -5.63
N VAL A 46 -3.81 6.48 -5.37
CA VAL A 46 -2.39 6.68 -5.68
C VAL A 46 -1.67 6.98 -4.38
N VAL A 47 -0.57 6.26 -4.15
CA VAL A 47 0.29 6.47 -2.97
C VAL A 47 1.66 6.91 -3.46
N THR A 48 2.13 8.04 -2.95
CA THR A 48 3.48 8.55 -3.23
C THR A 48 4.27 8.52 -1.94
N PHE A 49 5.50 8.02 -1.99
CA PHE A 49 6.34 7.91 -0.80
C PHE A 49 7.81 7.83 -1.19
N GLU A 50 8.67 8.04 -0.20
CA GLU A 50 10.11 7.85 -0.36
C GLU A 50 10.53 6.59 0.37
N ILE A 51 11.32 5.73 -0.29
CA ILE A 51 11.85 4.51 0.32
C ILE A 51 13.11 4.87 1.10
N VAL A 52 13.08 4.63 2.40
CA VAL A 52 14.20 4.82 3.31
C VAL A 52 15.00 3.51 3.45
N ASN A 53 14.31 2.39 3.47
CA ASN A 53 14.93 1.06 3.58
C ASN A 53 14.14 0.07 2.72
N LEU A 54 14.66 -0.18 1.52
CA LEU A 54 14.01 -1.08 0.55
C LEU A 54 13.93 -2.51 1.07
N GLU A 55 14.98 -3.01 1.68
CA GLU A 55 15.01 -4.38 2.21
C GLU A 55 13.94 -4.59 3.27
N GLY A 56 13.81 -3.65 4.22
CA GLY A 56 12.78 -3.71 5.25
C GLY A 56 11.37 -3.63 4.68
N LEU A 57 11.17 -2.76 3.70
CA LEU A 57 9.87 -2.61 3.03
C LEU A 57 9.50 -3.89 2.29
N THR A 58 10.45 -4.51 1.59
CA THR A 58 10.24 -5.77 0.87
C THR A 58 9.83 -6.88 1.84
N LYS A 59 10.50 -6.99 2.97
CA LYS A 59 10.16 -7.98 4.00
C LYS A 59 8.75 -7.75 4.56
N LEU A 60 8.40 -6.49 4.81
CA LEU A 60 7.07 -6.15 5.31
C LEU A 60 5.99 -6.53 4.30
N SER A 61 6.16 -6.16 3.03
CA SER A 61 5.16 -6.45 2.01
C SER A 61 5.08 -7.94 1.64
N SER A 62 6.06 -8.74 2.06
CA SER A 62 6.04 -10.20 1.88
C SER A 62 5.44 -10.94 3.07
N ARG A 63 4.97 -10.23 4.09
CA ARG A 63 4.35 -10.84 5.28
C ARG A 63 3.06 -11.54 4.89
N ASP A 64 2.85 -12.75 5.39
CA ASP A 64 1.74 -13.62 4.98
C ASP A 64 0.37 -12.97 5.15
N ASP A 65 0.13 -12.26 6.25
CA ASP A 65 -1.15 -11.62 6.50
C ASP A 65 -1.44 -10.48 5.50
N ILE A 66 -0.40 -9.77 5.08
CA ILE A 66 -0.53 -8.71 4.08
C ILE A 66 -0.85 -9.31 2.71
N ILE A 67 -0.10 -10.33 2.29
CA ILE A 67 -0.32 -11.01 1.02
C ILE A 67 -1.72 -11.62 0.96
N GLU A 68 -2.15 -12.27 2.03
CA GLU A 68 -3.46 -12.90 2.11
C GLU A 68 -4.60 -11.88 2.00
N THR A 69 -4.46 -10.72 2.67
CA THR A 69 -5.45 -9.64 2.59
C THR A 69 -5.50 -9.06 1.19
N GLU A 70 -4.34 -8.85 0.55
CA GLU A 70 -4.29 -8.35 -0.82
C GLU A 70 -4.97 -9.30 -1.80
N LYS A 71 -4.79 -10.61 -1.62
CA LYS A 71 -5.47 -11.61 -2.46
C LYS A 71 -6.97 -11.60 -2.24
N ARG A 72 -7.42 -11.49 -0.99
CA ARG A 72 -8.84 -11.49 -0.67
C ARG A 72 -9.54 -10.26 -1.24
N MET A 73 -8.89 -9.10 -1.18
CA MET A 73 -9.42 -7.85 -1.71
C MET A 73 -9.13 -7.67 -3.20
N GLN A 74 -8.35 -8.56 -3.79
CA GLN A 74 -7.93 -8.49 -5.18
C GLN A 74 -7.28 -7.13 -5.49
N ILE A 75 -6.29 -6.78 -4.68
CA ILE A 75 -5.54 -5.54 -4.81
C ILE A 75 -4.44 -5.71 -5.85
N THR A 76 -4.39 -4.79 -6.81
CA THR A 76 -3.31 -4.71 -7.79
C THR A 76 -2.57 -3.41 -7.57
N THR A 77 -1.25 -3.48 -7.47
CA THR A 77 -0.40 -2.30 -7.30
C THR A 77 0.54 -2.19 -8.48
N ALA A 78 0.52 -1.06 -9.16
CA ALA A 78 1.42 -0.77 -10.28
C ALA A 78 2.35 0.38 -9.87
N ILE A 79 3.64 0.16 -9.99
CA ILE A 79 4.66 1.18 -9.69
C ILE A 79 4.96 1.96 -10.96
N LYS A 80 4.91 3.28 -10.83
CA LYS A 80 5.23 4.20 -11.93
C LYS A 80 6.66 4.72 -11.83
#